data_fe01a9ac63a7a90a2fc1ce5b6f60178f
#
_entry.id   fe01a9ac63a7a90a2fc1ce5b6f60178f
#
_cell.length_a   1.000
_cell.length_b   1.000
_cell.length_c   1.000
_cell.angle_alpha   90.00
_cell.angle_beta   90.00
_cell.angle_gamma   90.00
#
_symmetry.space_group_name_H-M   'P 1'
#
loop_
_entity.id
_entity.type
_entity.pdbx_description
1 polymer ?
#
loop_
_entity_poly.entity_id
_entity_poly.type
_entity_poly.pdbx_seq_one_letter_code
_entity_poly.pdbx_strand_id
1 'polypeptide(L)'
;MFFRMEHSCIYVADLKRTLEFYEKALDLKEIRRKGSAEIEVVFVGNEESTRQLALIEKVGQTAPYELGDNSTHFAFRTDEIEAARTKHAEMGCIDHEIPEFGVYFIRDPDGYLIEIMPVRK
;
A
#
# COMPACT_ATOMS: atom_id res chain seq x y z
N MET A 1 -10.47 28.76 -6.61
CA MET A 1 -9.33 27.92 -6.17
C MET A 1 -9.89 26.60 -5.65
N PHE A 2 -9.27 25.47 -6.02
CA PHE A 2 -9.68 24.18 -5.50
C PHE A 2 -8.43 23.40 -5.05
N PHE A 3 -8.66 22.38 -4.20
CA PHE A 3 -7.60 21.47 -3.76
C PHE A 3 -8.10 20.04 -3.99
N ARG A 4 -7.34 19.29 -4.76
CA ARG A 4 -7.65 17.88 -5.08
C ARG A 4 -6.58 16.99 -4.48
N MET A 5 -7.00 15.98 -3.73
CA MET A 5 -6.03 15.02 -3.21
C MET A 5 -5.53 14.18 -4.37
N GLU A 6 -4.22 14.20 -4.60
CA GLU A 6 -3.59 13.50 -5.72
C GLU A 6 -2.99 12.18 -5.31
N HIS A 7 -2.13 12.20 -4.29
CA HIS A 7 -1.46 10.98 -3.86
C HIS A 7 -1.10 11.04 -2.38
N SER A 8 -0.78 9.87 -1.83
CA SER A 8 -0.11 9.72 -0.55
C SER A 8 1.25 9.10 -0.82
N CYS A 9 2.20 9.24 0.09
CA CYS A 9 3.50 8.63 -0.12
C CYS A 9 3.99 7.92 1.14
N ILE A 10 4.81 6.90 0.92
CA ILE A 10 5.53 6.20 1.98
C ILE A 10 6.99 6.03 1.56
N TYR A 11 7.87 6.00 2.54
CA TYR A 11 9.28 5.71 2.34
C TYR A 11 9.49 4.22 2.58
N VAL A 12 10.19 3.57 1.65
CA VAL A 12 10.38 2.11 1.65
C VAL A 12 11.86 1.78 1.64
N ALA A 13 12.21 0.66 2.29
CA ALA A 13 13.60 0.23 2.38
C ALA A 13 14.09 -0.43 1.09
N ASP A 14 13.20 -1.10 0.36
CA ASP A 14 13.55 -1.84 -0.86
C ASP A 14 12.41 -1.67 -1.87
N LEU A 15 12.61 -0.76 -2.82
CA LEU A 15 11.58 -0.37 -3.77
C LEU A 15 11.11 -1.56 -4.63
N LYS A 16 12.02 -2.39 -5.10
CA LYS A 16 11.67 -3.53 -5.93
C LYS A 16 10.77 -4.51 -5.18
N ARG A 17 11.12 -4.82 -3.94
CA ARG A 17 10.32 -5.71 -3.08
C ARG A 17 8.93 -5.13 -2.85
N THR A 18 8.84 -3.83 -2.58
CA THR A 18 7.59 -3.15 -2.31
C THR A 18 6.70 -3.10 -3.56
N LEU A 19 7.28 -2.83 -4.73
CA LEU A 19 6.54 -2.85 -5.99
C LEU A 19 5.91 -4.22 -6.25
N GLU A 20 6.67 -5.29 -6.04
CA GLU A 20 6.17 -6.65 -6.21
C GLU A 20 5.02 -6.95 -5.25
N PHE A 21 5.13 -6.49 -4.01
CA PHE A 21 4.09 -6.68 -3.01
C PHE A 21 2.79 -5.98 -3.44
N TYR A 22 2.86 -4.70 -3.78
CA TYR A 22 1.65 -3.93 -4.11
C TYR A 22 0.97 -4.42 -5.38
N GLU A 23 1.74 -4.89 -6.36
CA GLU A 23 1.14 -5.49 -7.54
C GLU A 23 0.42 -6.80 -7.20
N LYS A 24 1.05 -7.66 -6.44
CA LYS A 24 0.49 -8.96 -6.08
C LYS A 24 -0.69 -8.83 -5.12
N ALA A 25 -0.55 -8.01 -4.09
CA ALA A 25 -1.56 -7.90 -3.04
C ALA A 25 -2.79 -7.09 -3.47
N LEU A 26 -2.60 -6.00 -4.21
CA LEU A 26 -3.62 -4.99 -4.44
C LEU A 26 -3.79 -4.58 -5.92
N ASP A 27 -3.10 -5.26 -6.84
CA ASP A 27 -3.15 -4.93 -8.27
C ASP A 27 -2.77 -3.48 -8.55
N LEU A 28 -1.83 -2.94 -7.78
CA LEU A 28 -1.29 -1.60 -8.00
C LEU A 28 -0.02 -1.70 -8.82
N LYS A 29 -0.06 -1.12 -10.02
CA LYS A 29 1.06 -1.18 -10.97
C LYS A 29 1.72 0.17 -11.12
N GLU A 30 2.97 0.16 -11.55
CA GLU A 30 3.68 1.41 -11.81
C GLU A 30 2.97 2.22 -12.88
N ILE A 31 2.69 3.50 -12.57
CA ILE A 31 2.06 4.44 -13.50
C ILE A 31 3.10 5.41 -14.04
N ARG A 32 3.95 5.93 -13.17
CA ARG A 32 5.03 6.84 -13.55
C ARG A 32 6.14 6.78 -12.52
N ARG A 33 7.29 7.26 -12.92
CA ARG A 33 8.49 7.22 -12.10
C ARG A 33 9.29 8.50 -12.29
N LYS A 34 9.92 8.96 -11.22
CA LYS A 34 10.84 10.08 -11.29
C LYS A 34 11.92 9.85 -10.23
N GLY A 35 13.03 10.55 -10.36
CA GLY A 35 14.11 10.38 -9.40
C GLY A 35 15.15 11.48 -9.51
N SER A 36 16.06 11.47 -8.55
CA SER A 36 17.21 12.34 -8.49
C SER A 36 18.41 11.50 -8.06
N ALA A 37 19.55 12.16 -7.80
CA ALA A 37 20.70 11.46 -7.25
C ALA A 37 20.44 10.90 -5.85
N GLU A 38 19.41 11.39 -5.15
CA GLU A 38 19.16 11.07 -3.75
C GLU A 38 17.96 10.15 -3.53
N ILE A 39 16.94 10.22 -4.40
CA ILE A 39 15.73 9.44 -4.24
C ILE A 39 15.22 8.88 -5.56
N GLU A 40 14.51 7.76 -5.48
CA GLU A 40 13.74 7.19 -6.56
C GLU A 40 12.28 7.16 -6.12
N VAL A 41 11.37 7.68 -6.95
CA VAL A 41 9.93 7.75 -6.63
C VAL A 41 9.15 7.02 -7.70
N VAL A 42 8.34 6.04 -7.30
CA VAL A 42 7.47 5.31 -8.21
C VAL A 42 6.03 5.50 -7.75
N PHE A 43 5.17 5.95 -8.66
CA PHE A 43 3.75 6.09 -8.39
C PHE A 43 3.04 4.84 -8.88
N VAL A 44 2.28 4.21 -7.99
CA VAL A 44 1.51 3.01 -8.32
C VAL A 44 0.02 3.30 -8.22
N GLY A 45 -0.77 2.59 -9.02
CA GLY A 45 -2.21 2.74 -9.04
C GLY A 45 -2.85 1.72 -9.97
N ASN A 46 -4.17 1.81 -10.14
CA ASN A 46 -4.94 0.98 -11.07
C ASN A 46 -6.14 1.78 -11.60
N GLU A 47 -6.96 1.11 -12.41
CA GLU A 47 -8.10 1.77 -13.05
C GLU A 47 -9.27 2.05 -12.09
N GLU A 48 -9.25 1.46 -10.90
CA GLU A 48 -10.36 1.56 -9.94
C GLU A 48 -10.40 2.89 -9.20
N SER A 49 -9.28 3.64 -9.17
CA SER A 49 -9.26 4.94 -8.52
C SER A 49 -8.28 5.88 -9.21
N THR A 50 -8.50 7.19 -9.02
CA THR A 50 -7.62 8.22 -9.55
C THR A 50 -6.48 8.57 -8.60
N ARG A 51 -6.59 8.21 -7.33
CA ARG A 51 -5.53 8.43 -6.35
C ARG A 51 -4.42 7.43 -6.52
N GLN A 52 -3.22 7.87 -6.26
CA GLN A 52 -2.01 7.06 -6.41
C GLN A 52 -1.27 6.99 -5.10
N LEU A 53 -0.46 5.95 -4.97
CA LEU A 53 0.47 5.80 -3.85
C LEU A 53 1.87 5.98 -4.40
N ALA A 54 2.63 6.90 -3.81
CA ALA A 54 4.02 7.14 -4.17
C ALA A 54 4.93 6.36 -3.23
N LEU A 55 5.80 5.55 -3.81
CA LEU A 55 6.79 4.75 -3.08
C LEU A 55 8.14 5.41 -3.27
N ILE A 56 8.78 5.80 -2.17
CA ILE A 56 10.03 6.56 -2.21
C ILE A 56 11.15 5.74 -1.57
N GLU A 57 12.23 5.52 -2.33
CA GLU A 57 13.43 4.88 -1.81
C GLU A 57 14.55 5.91 -1.80
N LYS A 58 15.21 6.09 -0.65
CA LYS A 58 16.39 6.93 -0.56
C LYS A 58 17.60 6.09 -0.94
N VAL A 59 18.44 6.67 -1.78
CA VAL A 59 19.71 6.03 -2.18
C VAL A 59 20.55 5.76 -0.92
N GLY A 60 20.98 4.51 -0.74
CA GLY A 60 21.78 4.12 0.42
C GLY A 60 20.96 3.74 1.65
N GLN A 61 19.64 3.87 1.62
CA GLN A 61 18.79 3.45 2.73
C GLN A 61 18.71 1.92 2.73
N THR A 62 19.20 1.28 3.80
CA THR A 62 19.15 -0.17 3.93
C THR A 62 18.46 -0.61 5.21
N ALA A 63 18.43 0.26 6.22
CA ALA A 63 17.76 -0.03 7.49
C ALA A 63 16.25 0.20 7.37
N PRO A 64 15.42 -0.59 8.09
CA PRO A 64 13.98 -0.34 8.15
C PRO A 64 13.69 1.04 8.74
N TYR A 65 12.59 1.64 8.28
CA TYR A 65 12.10 2.87 8.90
C TYR A 65 11.38 2.56 10.21
N GLU A 66 11.50 3.46 11.17
CA GLU A 66 10.76 3.35 12.41
C GLU A 66 9.39 4.00 12.23
N LEU A 67 8.32 3.23 12.38
CA LEU A 67 6.96 3.69 12.16
C LEU A 67 6.28 4.18 13.44
N GLY A 68 7.00 4.17 14.57
CA GLY A 68 6.45 4.59 15.84
C GLY A 68 5.25 3.72 16.23
N ASP A 69 4.15 4.36 16.64
CA ASP A 69 2.92 3.65 16.99
C ASP A 69 2.22 3.06 15.76
N ASN A 70 2.68 3.41 14.56
CA ASN A 70 2.09 2.95 13.30
C ASN A 70 0.58 3.21 13.24
N SER A 71 0.19 4.44 13.59
CA SER A 71 -1.22 4.79 13.81
C SER A 71 -1.93 5.30 12.55
N THR A 72 -1.24 5.35 11.42
CA THR A 72 -1.84 5.69 10.13
C THR A 72 -1.97 4.46 9.26
N HIS A 73 -2.93 4.46 8.34
CA HIS A 73 -3.07 3.36 7.40
C HIS A 73 -3.74 3.84 6.12
N PHE A 74 -3.60 3.03 5.07
CA PHE A 74 -4.36 3.17 3.83
C PHE A 74 -5.57 2.27 3.90
N ALA A 75 -6.57 2.53 3.08
CA ALA A 75 -7.77 1.71 3.02
C ALA A 75 -8.18 1.47 1.57
N PHE A 76 -8.52 0.23 1.26
CA PHE A 76 -8.96 -0.19 -0.06
C PHE A 76 -10.27 -0.94 0.05
N ARG A 77 -11.17 -0.74 -0.91
CA ARG A 77 -12.39 -1.53 -1.02
C ARG A 77 -12.23 -2.57 -2.11
N THR A 78 -12.83 -3.74 -1.88
CA THR A 78 -12.85 -4.80 -2.89
C THR A 78 -14.26 -5.37 -2.98
N ASP A 79 -14.64 -5.79 -4.18
CA ASP A 79 -15.90 -6.47 -4.42
C ASP A 79 -15.82 -7.97 -4.13
N GLU A 80 -14.64 -8.49 -3.80
CA GLU A 80 -14.41 -9.91 -3.55
C GLU A 80 -13.67 -10.11 -2.23
N ILE A 81 -14.29 -9.69 -1.13
CA ILE A 81 -13.62 -9.67 0.19
C ILE A 81 -13.13 -11.04 0.65
N GLU A 82 -13.88 -12.12 0.38
CA GLU A 82 -13.48 -13.45 0.80
C GLU A 82 -12.30 -13.98 -0.02
N ALA A 83 -12.33 -13.75 -1.34
CA ALA A 83 -11.20 -14.13 -2.21
C ALA A 83 -9.95 -13.33 -1.85
N ALA A 84 -10.12 -12.05 -1.54
CA ALA A 84 -9.00 -11.19 -1.11
C ALA A 84 -8.40 -11.70 0.20
N ARG A 85 -9.24 -12.08 1.17
CA ARG A 85 -8.78 -12.60 2.45
C ARG A 85 -7.97 -13.89 2.25
N THR A 86 -8.47 -14.80 1.42
CA THR A 86 -7.76 -16.04 1.11
C THR A 86 -6.39 -15.75 0.49
N LYS A 87 -6.36 -14.85 -0.47
CA LYS A 87 -5.11 -14.45 -1.12
C LYS A 87 -4.11 -13.86 -0.13
N HIS A 88 -4.55 -12.94 0.69
CA HIS A 88 -3.67 -12.29 1.66
C HIS A 88 -3.23 -13.25 2.77
N ALA A 89 -4.06 -14.22 3.14
CA ALA A 89 -3.67 -15.27 4.08
C ALA A 89 -2.57 -16.14 3.49
N GLU A 90 -2.69 -16.52 2.21
CA GLU A 90 -1.67 -17.30 1.51
C GLU A 90 -0.36 -16.53 1.36
N MET A 91 -0.43 -15.21 1.20
CA MET A 91 0.75 -14.36 1.17
C MET A 91 1.38 -14.18 2.54
N GLY A 92 0.68 -14.55 3.61
CA GLY A 92 1.18 -14.40 4.98
C GLY A 92 1.24 -12.96 5.45
N CYS A 93 0.43 -12.05 4.88
CA CYS A 93 0.53 -10.63 5.18
C CYS A 93 -0.63 -10.08 6.02
N ILE A 94 -1.58 -10.90 6.44
CA ILE A 94 -2.67 -10.42 7.31
C ILE A 94 -2.13 -10.10 8.69
N ASP A 95 -2.43 -8.90 9.19
CA ASP A 95 -2.03 -8.44 10.50
C ASP A 95 -3.09 -8.77 11.53
N HIS A 96 -4.32 -8.32 11.32
CA HIS A 96 -5.44 -8.56 12.22
C HIS A 96 -6.76 -8.31 11.51
N GLU A 97 -7.85 -8.77 12.13
CA GLU A 97 -9.20 -8.58 11.61
C GLU A 97 -10.04 -7.83 12.62
N ILE A 98 -11.04 -7.09 12.12
CA ILE A 98 -12.05 -6.45 12.95
C ILE A 98 -13.40 -6.98 12.47
N PRO A 99 -13.85 -8.14 13.00
CA PRO A 99 -15.08 -8.78 12.51
C PRO A 99 -16.32 -7.91 12.64
N GLU A 100 -16.37 -7.05 13.65
CA GLU A 100 -17.52 -6.16 13.88
C GLU A 100 -17.75 -5.21 12.70
N PHE A 101 -16.68 -4.86 11.99
CA PHE A 101 -16.74 -3.96 10.83
C PHE A 101 -16.65 -4.72 9.50
N GLY A 102 -16.41 -6.03 9.54
CA GLY A 102 -16.24 -6.83 8.33
C GLY A 102 -14.98 -6.52 7.55
N VAL A 103 -13.94 -6.03 8.22
CA VAL A 103 -12.69 -5.61 7.59
C VAL A 103 -11.50 -6.34 8.18
N TYR A 104 -10.37 -6.31 7.46
CA TYR A 104 -9.11 -6.83 7.99
C TYR A 104 -7.97 -5.93 7.51
N PHE A 105 -6.82 -6.09 8.18
CA PHE A 105 -5.63 -5.30 7.88
C PHE A 105 -4.51 -6.23 7.43
N ILE A 106 -3.75 -5.76 6.45
CA ILE A 106 -2.52 -6.42 6.00
C ILE A 106 -1.35 -5.49 6.26
N ARG A 107 -0.13 -6.06 6.29
CA ARG A 107 1.11 -5.30 6.39
C ARG A 107 1.87 -5.40 5.08
N ASP A 108 2.41 -4.28 4.64
CA ASP A 108 3.34 -4.28 3.51
C ASP A 108 4.75 -4.68 3.99
N PRO A 109 5.74 -4.81 3.09
CA PRO A 109 7.10 -5.25 3.50
C PRO A 109 7.79 -4.36 4.52
N ASP A 110 7.41 -3.09 4.62
CA ASP A 110 7.99 -2.15 5.60
C ASP A 110 7.15 -2.05 6.87
N GLY A 111 6.01 -2.75 6.93
CA GLY A 111 5.14 -2.76 8.09
C GLY A 111 4.01 -1.75 8.05
N TYR A 112 3.83 -1.02 6.97
CA TYR A 112 2.69 -0.09 6.85
C TYR A 112 1.39 -0.87 6.80
N LEU A 113 0.39 -0.38 7.54
CA LEU A 113 -0.91 -1.05 7.63
C LEU A 113 -1.83 -0.63 6.49
N ILE A 114 -2.57 -1.60 5.97
CA ILE A 114 -3.52 -1.40 4.89
C ILE A 114 -4.83 -2.08 5.28
N GLU A 115 -5.90 -1.30 5.34
CA GLU A 115 -7.23 -1.82 5.65
C GLU A 115 -7.90 -2.31 4.38
N ILE A 116 -8.50 -3.50 4.43
CA ILE A 116 -9.23 -4.09 3.32
C ILE A 116 -10.71 -4.17 3.72
N MET A 117 -11.54 -3.53 2.92
CA MET A 117 -12.96 -3.37 3.19
C MET A 117 -13.80 -3.88 2.03
N PRO A 118 -15.01 -4.41 2.31
CA PRO A 118 -15.93 -4.73 1.20
C PRO A 118 -16.47 -3.43 0.59
N VAL A 119 -16.91 -3.53 -0.67
CA VAL A 119 -17.63 -2.41 -1.28
C VAL A 119 -18.95 -2.18 -0.55
N ARG A 120 -19.41 -0.95 -0.56
CA ARG A 120 -20.71 -0.62 0.05
C ARG A 120 -21.84 -1.12 -0.84
N LYS A 121 -22.84 -1.67 -0.19
CA LYS A 121 -24.05 -2.12 -0.88
C LYS A 121 -25.11 -1.02 -0.85
#